data_fddef06a89f7743c319b88af28f3c982
#
_entry.id   fddef06a89f7743c319b88af28f3c982
#
_cell.length_a   1.000
_cell.length_b   1.000
_cell.length_c   1.000
_cell.angle_alpha   90.00
_cell.angle_beta   90.00
_cell.angle_gamma   90.00
#
_symmetry.space_group_name_H-M   'P 1'
#
loop_
_entity.id
_entity.type
_entity.pdbx_description
1 polymer ?
#
loop_
_entity_poly.entity_id
_entity_poly.type
_entity_poly.pdbx_seq_one_letter_code
_entity_poly.pdbx_strand_id
1 'polypeptide(L)'
;MMGLYIDKPFITFTETGFPDELVKELEDRTGHKYIGNIAASGTEIIHDLGEQHLKTGELILYTSADSVLQIAANEEKTGLEELYRCCEIAREIVMKPEWLLGRVIARPFVGKDKDTFTRTANRHDYALDPFEKTVLENFKEANLDVISIGKINDIFNTKGITKAIKSKSSVEGMKQTIDVAKEDFNGLCFVNLVDFDAKWGHRRNAEGYAKELSDFDNLLGDLIEVLHEDDLLIITADHGNDPTWHGTDHTREFVPLVAYKKNNTGSGFMDMRNTFADIAATLAERHNVEKPLNGTSFLNIIKWWIIYIMRTI
;
A
#
# COMPACT_ATOMS: atom_id res chain seq x y z
N MET A 1 -8.29 -1.59 6.85
CA MET A 1 -9.41 -1.22 5.96
C MET A 1 -10.25 -2.42 5.53
N MET A 2 -9.65 -3.49 5.07
CA MET A 2 -10.36 -4.66 4.51
C MET A 2 -10.76 -5.74 5.52
N GLY A 3 -10.93 -5.38 6.79
CA GLY A 3 -11.58 -6.20 7.82
C GLY A 3 -10.68 -6.93 8.80
N LEU A 4 -9.36 -6.88 8.63
CA LEU A 4 -8.42 -7.50 9.55
C LEU A 4 -8.17 -6.63 10.79
N TYR A 5 -7.92 -7.28 11.92
CA TYR A 5 -7.47 -6.65 13.15
C TYR A 5 -6.02 -7.03 13.43
N ILE A 6 -5.19 -6.04 13.68
CA ILE A 6 -3.78 -6.21 14.02
C ILE A 6 -3.60 -5.74 15.46
N ASP A 7 -3.39 -6.67 16.37
CA ASP A 7 -3.21 -6.41 17.79
C ASP A 7 -1.76 -6.04 18.15
N LYS A 8 -0.80 -6.49 17.32
CA LYS A 8 0.62 -6.21 17.50
C LYS A 8 1.18 -5.59 16.22
N PRO A 9 1.88 -4.45 16.32
CA PRO A 9 2.58 -3.89 15.16
C PRO A 9 3.65 -4.86 14.67
N PHE A 10 3.97 -4.78 13.38
CA PHE A 10 5.09 -5.51 12.84
C PHE A 10 6.40 -5.08 13.50
N ILE A 11 7.33 -6.01 13.63
CA ILE A 11 8.67 -5.75 14.15
C ILE A 11 9.43 -4.85 13.19
N THR A 12 10.23 -3.94 13.74
CA THR A 12 11.22 -3.14 12.99
C THR A 12 12.61 -3.35 13.57
N PHE A 13 13.61 -3.25 12.73
CA PHE A 13 15.03 -3.40 13.11
C PHE A 13 15.83 -2.13 12.82
N THR A 14 15.17 -0.98 12.90
CA THR A 14 15.74 0.32 12.52
C THR A 14 16.95 0.72 13.36
N GLU A 15 16.91 0.44 14.66
CA GLU A 15 17.96 0.86 15.59
C GLU A 15 19.13 -0.13 15.68
N THR A 16 18.87 -1.40 15.44
CA THR A 16 19.85 -2.48 15.73
C THR A 16 20.38 -3.17 14.48
N GLY A 17 19.72 -3.03 13.33
CA GLY A 17 19.85 -3.98 12.24
C GLY A 17 19.23 -5.33 12.59
N PHE A 18 19.32 -6.29 11.69
CA PHE A 18 18.77 -7.64 11.91
C PHE A 18 19.65 -8.43 12.88
N PRO A 19 19.06 -9.32 13.73
CA PRO A 19 19.80 -10.17 14.63
C PRO A 19 20.79 -11.09 13.88
N ASP A 20 21.90 -11.40 14.53
CA ASP A 20 22.95 -12.26 13.95
C ASP A 20 22.42 -13.63 13.53
N GLU A 21 21.44 -14.19 14.27
CA GLU A 21 20.81 -15.46 13.95
C GLU A 21 20.03 -15.40 12.63
N LEU A 22 19.34 -14.29 12.36
CA LEU A 22 18.63 -14.06 11.10
C LEU A 22 19.63 -13.93 9.95
N VAL A 23 20.66 -13.13 10.11
CA VAL A 23 21.70 -12.95 9.09
C VAL A 23 22.41 -14.26 8.79
N LYS A 24 22.75 -15.04 9.82
CA LYS A 24 23.37 -16.35 9.65
C LYS A 24 22.46 -17.33 8.90
N GLU A 25 21.17 -17.36 9.20
CA GLU A 25 20.23 -18.22 8.49
C GLU A 25 20.08 -17.80 7.02
N LEU A 26 20.10 -16.49 6.74
CA LEU A 26 20.16 -15.98 5.37
C LEU A 26 21.41 -16.49 4.65
N GLU A 27 22.58 -16.34 5.25
CA GLU A 27 23.85 -16.82 4.69
C GLU A 27 23.83 -18.31 4.41
N ASP A 28 23.39 -19.10 5.39
CA ASP A 28 23.39 -20.58 5.32
C ASP A 28 22.42 -21.06 4.20
N ARG A 29 21.26 -20.40 4.02
CA ARG A 29 20.24 -20.80 3.05
C ARG A 29 20.47 -20.25 1.65
N THR A 30 21.00 -19.02 1.54
CA THR A 30 21.25 -18.40 0.24
C THR A 30 22.60 -18.77 -0.34
N GLY A 31 23.58 -19.09 0.51
CA GLY A 31 24.98 -19.35 0.12
C GLY A 31 25.78 -18.05 -0.11
N HIS A 32 25.19 -16.88 0.19
CA HIS A 32 25.85 -15.58 0.08
C HIS A 32 26.22 -15.01 1.45
N LYS A 33 27.26 -14.19 1.48
CA LYS A 33 27.56 -13.32 2.61
C LYS A 33 26.85 -11.99 2.45
N TYR A 34 26.57 -11.32 3.56
CA TYR A 34 25.87 -10.04 3.59
C TYR A 34 26.71 -8.96 4.26
N ILE A 35 26.63 -7.75 3.68
CA ILE A 35 27.26 -6.54 4.22
C ILE A 35 26.18 -5.47 4.47
N GLY A 36 26.49 -4.54 5.34
CA GLY A 36 25.58 -3.46 5.75
C GLY A 36 24.87 -3.79 7.05
N ASN A 37 23.69 -4.39 7.00
CA ASN A 37 22.84 -4.70 8.15
C ASN A 37 22.56 -3.47 9.04
N ILE A 38 22.18 -2.36 8.43
CA ILE A 38 21.84 -1.09 9.07
C ILE A 38 20.56 -0.50 8.49
N ALA A 39 19.96 0.46 9.19
CA ALA A 39 18.92 1.30 8.64
C ALA A 39 19.53 2.36 7.72
N ALA A 40 19.09 2.39 6.46
CA ALA A 40 19.62 3.34 5.48
C ALA A 40 18.65 3.62 4.33
N SER A 41 18.86 4.74 3.66
CA SER A 41 18.29 4.99 2.34
C SER A 41 18.92 4.05 1.32
N GLY A 42 18.10 3.43 0.46
CA GLY A 42 18.61 2.52 -0.58
C GLY A 42 19.55 3.18 -1.59
N THR A 43 19.52 4.51 -1.74
CA THR A 43 20.47 5.25 -2.59
C THR A 43 21.80 5.39 -1.88
N GLU A 44 21.80 5.78 -0.62
CA GLU A 44 23.00 5.97 0.19
C GLU A 44 23.77 4.67 0.40
N ILE A 45 23.08 3.61 0.82
CA ILE A 45 23.76 2.35 1.11
C ILE A 45 24.35 1.68 -0.14
N ILE A 46 23.71 1.84 -1.30
CA ILE A 46 24.27 1.36 -2.58
C ILE A 46 25.51 2.20 -2.95
N HIS A 47 25.47 3.51 -2.77
CA HIS A 47 26.64 4.38 -2.98
C HIS A 47 27.79 3.97 -2.07
N ASP A 48 27.54 3.69 -0.79
CA ASP A 48 28.59 3.40 0.19
C ASP A 48 29.16 1.98 0.09
N LEU A 49 28.33 0.98 -0.20
CA LEU A 49 28.72 -0.44 -0.20
C LEU A 49 28.77 -1.08 -1.58
N GLY A 50 28.32 -0.39 -2.64
CA GLY A 50 28.24 -0.97 -3.97
C GLY A 50 29.59 -1.41 -4.54
N GLU A 51 30.68 -0.67 -4.30
CA GLU A 51 32.03 -1.08 -4.73
C GLU A 51 32.53 -2.30 -3.98
N GLN A 52 32.25 -2.43 -2.67
CA GLN A 52 32.57 -3.63 -1.90
C GLN A 52 31.78 -4.82 -2.44
N HIS A 53 30.47 -4.66 -2.68
CA HIS A 53 29.62 -5.69 -3.30
C HIS A 53 30.22 -6.16 -4.65
N LEU A 54 30.60 -5.25 -5.55
CA LEU A 54 31.21 -5.61 -6.84
C LEU A 54 32.52 -6.40 -6.68
N LYS A 55 33.32 -6.03 -5.70
CA LYS A 55 34.61 -6.67 -5.42
C LYS A 55 34.47 -8.04 -4.79
N THR A 56 33.61 -8.18 -3.77
CA THR A 56 33.54 -9.41 -2.94
C THR A 56 32.43 -10.36 -3.40
N GLY A 57 31.34 -9.85 -3.99
CA GLY A 57 30.12 -10.61 -4.28
C GLY A 57 29.15 -10.74 -3.09
N GLU A 58 29.46 -10.13 -1.95
CA GLU A 58 28.56 -10.07 -0.79
C GLU A 58 27.34 -9.22 -1.11
N LEU A 59 26.14 -9.65 -0.70
CA LEU A 59 24.90 -8.90 -0.95
C LEU A 59 24.74 -7.79 0.09
N ILE A 60 24.13 -6.66 -0.31
CA ILE A 60 23.90 -5.54 0.59
C ILE A 60 22.57 -5.76 1.30
N LEU A 61 22.61 -5.99 2.62
CA LEU A 61 21.44 -6.16 3.49
C LEU A 61 21.19 -4.87 4.27
N TYR A 62 19.95 -4.40 4.29
CA TYR A 62 19.60 -3.20 5.05
C TYR A 62 18.10 -3.13 5.36
N THR A 63 17.72 -2.23 6.26
CA THR A 63 16.33 -1.93 6.62
C THR A 63 16.03 -0.44 6.46
N SER A 64 14.83 -0.02 6.85
CA SER A 64 14.41 1.39 6.96
C SER A 64 13.53 1.56 8.21
N ALA A 65 12.84 2.69 8.33
CA ALA A 65 11.89 2.91 9.43
C ALA A 65 10.69 1.93 9.40
N ASP A 66 10.39 1.38 8.24
CA ASP A 66 9.31 0.40 8.06
C ASP A 66 9.73 -1.01 8.48
N SER A 67 8.74 -1.90 8.62
CA SER A 67 8.96 -3.33 8.84
C SER A 67 9.39 -4.03 7.54
N VAL A 68 10.62 -3.82 7.12
CA VAL A 68 11.15 -4.32 5.84
C VAL A 68 12.57 -4.88 5.98
N LEU A 69 12.84 -5.93 5.19
CA LEU A 69 14.17 -6.43 4.90
C LEU A 69 14.48 -6.15 3.42
N GLN A 70 15.60 -5.51 3.14
CA GLN A 70 15.97 -5.16 1.78
C GLN A 70 17.31 -5.76 1.42
N ILE A 71 17.38 -6.37 0.23
CA ILE A 71 18.61 -6.90 -0.33
C ILE A 71 18.90 -6.17 -1.63
N ALA A 72 20.05 -5.47 -1.69
CA ALA A 72 20.51 -4.85 -2.91
C ALA A 72 21.66 -5.62 -3.54
N ALA A 73 21.64 -5.71 -4.87
CA ALA A 73 22.68 -6.33 -5.66
C ALA A 73 22.79 -5.70 -7.04
N ASN A 74 24.00 -5.71 -7.60
CA ASN A 74 24.25 -5.27 -8.96
C ASN A 74 23.80 -6.36 -9.96
N GLU A 75 23.01 -5.97 -10.96
CA GLU A 75 22.42 -6.90 -11.94
C GLU A 75 23.49 -7.63 -12.77
N GLU A 76 24.59 -6.96 -13.11
CA GLU A 76 25.67 -7.57 -13.89
C GLU A 76 26.53 -8.52 -13.03
N LYS A 77 26.66 -8.25 -11.74
CA LYS A 77 27.50 -9.03 -10.82
C LYS A 77 26.77 -10.26 -10.27
N THR A 78 25.54 -10.11 -9.84
CA THR A 78 24.75 -11.16 -9.14
C THR A 78 23.71 -11.78 -10.07
N GLY A 79 23.10 -10.98 -10.95
CA GLY A 79 21.95 -11.40 -11.75
C GLY A 79 20.62 -11.19 -11.01
N LEU A 80 19.58 -10.88 -11.75
CA LEU A 80 18.24 -10.65 -11.18
C LEU A 80 17.63 -11.92 -10.59
N GLU A 81 17.75 -13.05 -11.28
CA GLU A 81 17.20 -14.32 -10.81
C GLU A 81 17.77 -14.73 -9.46
N GLU A 82 19.08 -14.57 -9.28
CA GLU A 82 19.74 -14.88 -8.04
C GLU A 82 19.36 -13.91 -6.90
N LEU A 83 19.26 -12.62 -7.19
CA LEU A 83 18.75 -11.65 -6.21
C LEU A 83 17.32 -11.99 -5.78
N TYR A 84 16.45 -12.34 -6.73
CA TYR A 84 15.05 -12.71 -6.42
C TYR A 84 14.99 -14.01 -5.61
N ARG A 85 15.77 -15.03 -5.97
CA ARG A 85 15.89 -16.26 -5.18
C ARG A 85 16.29 -15.99 -3.73
N CYS A 86 17.27 -15.11 -3.52
CA CYS A 86 17.69 -14.70 -2.17
C CYS A 86 16.56 -13.99 -1.40
N CYS A 87 15.79 -13.13 -2.07
CA CYS A 87 14.66 -12.46 -1.46
C CYS A 87 13.49 -13.39 -1.15
N GLU A 88 13.22 -14.39 -1.97
CA GLU A 88 12.23 -15.45 -1.69
C GLU A 88 12.61 -16.24 -0.43
N ILE A 89 13.87 -16.67 -0.33
CA ILE A 89 14.38 -17.32 0.87
C ILE A 89 14.29 -16.41 2.09
N ALA A 90 14.64 -15.13 1.93
CA ALA A 90 14.50 -14.13 3.00
C ALA A 90 13.03 -14.00 3.44
N ARG A 91 12.07 -14.00 2.48
CA ARG A 91 10.64 -13.95 2.80
C ARG A 91 10.20 -15.14 3.65
N GLU A 92 10.67 -16.35 3.33
CA GLU A 92 10.37 -17.54 4.14
C GLU A 92 10.96 -17.44 5.56
N ILE A 93 12.22 -17.00 5.68
CA ILE A 93 12.90 -16.85 6.98
C ILE A 93 12.16 -15.87 7.89
N VAL A 94 11.77 -14.70 7.36
CA VAL A 94 11.12 -13.65 8.15
C VAL A 94 9.61 -13.88 8.31
N MET A 95 9.10 -15.08 8.02
CA MET A 95 7.76 -15.52 8.44
C MET A 95 7.74 -16.04 9.88
N LYS A 96 8.89 -16.26 10.50
CA LYS A 96 8.97 -16.69 11.90
C LYS A 96 8.42 -15.58 12.81
N PRO A 97 7.63 -15.92 13.86
CA PRO A 97 7.01 -14.93 14.75
C PRO A 97 7.99 -13.93 15.37
N GLU A 98 9.20 -14.36 15.67
CA GLU A 98 10.26 -13.53 16.25
C GLU A 98 10.89 -12.55 15.25
N TRP A 99 10.68 -12.77 13.95
CA TRP A 99 11.23 -11.95 12.85
C TRP A 99 10.18 -11.53 11.84
N LEU A 100 8.89 -11.56 12.19
CA LEU A 100 7.79 -11.32 11.26
C LEU A 100 7.84 -9.91 10.70
N LEU A 101 8.36 -9.79 9.49
CA LEU A 101 8.45 -8.53 8.75
C LEU A 101 7.32 -8.42 7.71
N GLY A 102 6.81 -7.21 7.56
CA GLY A 102 5.75 -6.93 6.60
C GLY A 102 6.17 -7.10 5.14
N ARG A 103 7.47 -6.91 4.83
CA ARG A 103 7.95 -6.94 3.44
C ARG A 103 9.41 -7.35 3.32
N VAL A 104 9.73 -8.06 2.23
CA VAL A 104 11.10 -8.21 1.73
C VAL A 104 11.19 -7.53 0.38
N ILE A 105 12.27 -6.81 0.10
CA ILE A 105 12.43 -6.02 -1.13
C ILE A 105 13.74 -6.36 -1.82
N ALA A 106 13.66 -6.81 -3.07
CA ALA A 106 14.78 -6.85 -3.98
C ALA A 106 15.07 -5.45 -4.53
N ARG A 107 16.32 -5.00 -4.38
CA ARG A 107 16.80 -3.67 -4.81
C ARG A 107 17.92 -3.81 -5.83
N PRO A 108 17.64 -4.18 -7.07
CA PRO A 108 18.65 -4.26 -8.10
C PRO A 108 19.16 -2.87 -8.49
N PHE A 109 20.46 -2.82 -8.83
CA PHE A 109 21.11 -1.62 -9.33
C PHE A 109 22.13 -1.98 -10.42
N VAL A 110 22.57 -0.98 -11.19
CA VAL A 110 23.62 -1.07 -12.19
C VAL A 110 24.68 -0.01 -11.93
N GLY A 111 25.80 -0.10 -12.63
CA GLY A 111 26.92 0.85 -12.52
C GLY A 111 28.18 0.14 -12.03
N LYS A 112 29.33 0.83 -12.15
CA LYS A 112 30.66 0.27 -11.90
C LYS A 112 31.39 0.92 -10.71
N ASP A 113 30.93 2.07 -10.28
CA ASP A 113 31.51 2.89 -9.22
C ASP A 113 30.45 3.76 -8.55
N LYS A 114 30.84 4.47 -7.50
CA LYS A 114 29.96 5.33 -6.71
C LYS A 114 29.20 6.35 -7.52
N ASP A 115 29.83 6.91 -8.56
CA ASP A 115 29.25 8.00 -9.37
C ASP A 115 28.24 7.49 -10.40
N THR A 116 28.29 6.19 -10.72
CA THR A 116 27.47 5.56 -11.76
C THR A 116 26.38 4.64 -11.22
N PHE A 117 26.37 4.31 -9.92
CA PHE A 117 25.35 3.44 -9.35
C PHE A 117 23.94 4.04 -9.50
N THR A 118 23.07 3.26 -10.12
CA THR A 118 21.68 3.66 -10.36
C THR A 118 20.74 2.47 -10.11
N ARG A 119 19.72 2.69 -9.30
CA ARG A 119 18.67 1.67 -9.06
C ARG A 119 17.86 1.46 -10.33
N THR A 120 17.56 0.22 -10.64
CA THR A 120 16.78 -0.12 -11.83
C THR A 120 15.27 -0.21 -11.53
N ALA A 121 14.47 -0.33 -12.58
CA ALA A 121 13.04 -0.56 -12.47
C ALA A 121 12.67 -2.00 -12.08
N ASN A 122 13.66 -2.90 -12.01
CA ASN A 122 13.50 -4.32 -11.67
C ASN A 122 13.38 -4.58 -10.16
N ARG A 123 13.02 -3.54 -9.38
CA ARG A 123 12.62 -3.71 -7.98
C ARG A 123 11.46 -4.69 -7.89
N HIS A 124 11.55 -5.62 -6.93
CA HIS A 124 10.47 -6.54 -6.61
C HIS A 124 10.21 -6.58 -5.10
N ASP A 125 8.93 -6.46 -4.73
CA ASP A 125 8.50 -6.46 -3.34
C ASP A 125 7.77 -7.78 -3.04
N TYR A 126 8.25 -8.50 -2.03
CA TYR A 126 7.63 -9.72 -1.50
C TYR A 126 6.86 -9.34 -0.24
N ALA A 127 5.60 -8.95 -0.41
CA ALA A 127 4.73 -8.60 0.69
C ALA A 127 4.31 -9.83 1.49
N LEU A 128 3.98 -9.61 2.77
CA LEU A 128 3.30 -10.62 3.56
C LEU A 128 1.87 -10.78 3.04
N ASP A 129 1.44 -12.03 2.86
CA ASP A 129 0.01 -12.28 2.62
C ASP A 129 -0.80 -11.77 3.81
N PRO A 130 -2.01 -11.28 3.59
CA PRO A 130 -2.96 -11.10 4.69
C PRO A 130 -3.04 -12.37 5.52
N PHE A 131 -2.87 -12.26 6.84
CA PHE A 131 -2.82 -13.43 7.74
C PHE A 131 -4.19 -14.07 7.99
N GLU A 132 -5.25 -13.39 7.59
CA GLU A 132 -6.63 -13.89 7.59
C GLU A 132 -7.33 -13.42 6.33
N LYS A 133 -8.44 -14.05 6.01
CA LYS A 133 -9.27 -13.74 4.87
C LYS A 133 -9.83 -12.32 4.94
N THR A 134 -9.62 -11.55 3.89
CA THR A 134 -10.11 -10.18 3.77
C THR A 134 -11.46 -10.13 3.06
N VAL A 135 -12.15 -8.98 3.15
CA VAL A 135 -13.37 -8.77 2.38
C VAL A 135 -13.12 -8.82 0.86
N LEU A 136 -11.90 -8.55 0.39
CA LEU A 136 -11.54 -8.66 -1.04
C LEU A 136 -11.66 -10.11 -1.53
N GLU A 137 -11.23 -11.06 -0.69
CA GLU A 137 -11.35 -12.49 -1.00
C GLU A 137 -12.82 -12.95 -0.96
N ASN A 138 -13.62 -12.40 -0.02
CA ASN A 138 -15.05 -12.67 0.02
C ASN A 138 -15.79 -12.20 -1.25
N PHE A 139 -15.40 -11.05 -1.79
CA PHE A 139 -15.90 -10.55 -3.07
C PHE A 139 -15.56 -11.50 -4.21
N LYS A 140 -14.29 -11.88 -4.32
CA LYS A 140 -13.81 -12.79 -5.37
C LYS A 140 -14.50 -14.15 -5.31
N GLU A 141 -14.70 -14.73 -4.12
CA GLU A 141 -15.41 -15.98 -3.94
C GLU A 141 -16.90 -15.88 -4.30
N ALA A 142 -17.50 -14.72 -4.10
CA ALA A 142 -18.85 -14.43 -4.53
C ALA A 142 -18.97 -14.12 -6.05
N ASN A 143 -17.87 -14.28 -6.82
CA ASN A 143 -17.77 -13.93 -8.25
C ASN A 143 -18.06 -12.44 -8.52
N LEU A 144 -17.70 -11.58 -7.58
CA LEU A 144 -17.73 -10.13 -7.76
C LEU A 144 -16.34 -9.63 -8.20
N ASP A 145 -16.34 -8.54 -8.93
CA ASP A 145 -15.10 -7.90 -9.36
C ASP A 145 -14.39 -7.20 -8.21
N VAL A 146 -13.06 -7.33 -8.17
CA VAL A 146 -12.18 -6.55 -7.31
C VAL A 146 -11.10 -5.94 -8.20
N ILE A 147 -11.35 -4.72 -8.64
CA ILE A 147 -10.45 -3.97 -9.51
C ILE A 147 -9.57 -3.11 -8.63
N SER A 148 -8.27 -3.32 -8.70
CA SER A 148 -7.28 -2.54 -7.95
C SER A 148 -6.59 -1.53 -8.86
N ILE A 149 -6.43 -0.28 -8.38
CA ILE A 149 -5.67 0.77 -9.07
C ILE A 149 -4.56 1.26 -8.14
N GLY A 150 -3.36 1.44 -8.69
CA GLY A 150 -2.19 1.85 -7.93
C GLY A 150 -1.53 0.69 -7.18
N LYS A 151 -1.20 0.88 -5.91
CA LYS A 151 -0.45 -0.10 -5.10
C LYS A 151 -1.31 -1.18 -4.42
N ILE A 152 -2.63 -1.13 -4.54
CA ILE A 152 -3.53 -2.05 -3.83
C ILE A 152 -3.19 -3.52 -4.11
N ASN A 153 -2.94 -3.88 -5.36
CA ASN A 153 -2.53 -5.24 -5.72
C ASN A 153 -1.28 -5.71 -4.97
N ASP A 154 -0.29 -4.84 -4.85
CA ASP A 154 0.97 -5.15 -4.20
C ASP A 154 0.83 -5.19 -2.66
N ILE A 155 -0.02 -4.31 -2.09
CA ILE A 155 -0.32 -4.27 -0.65
C ILE A 155 -0.98 -5.58 -0.18
N PHE A 156 -1.91 -6.10 -0.96
CA PHE A 156 -2.63 -7.34 -0.65
C PHE A 156 -1.98 -8.59 -1.25
N ASN A 157 -0.78 -8.47 -1.82
CA ASN A 157 -0.06 -9.56 -2.49
C ASN A 157 -0.97 -10.35 -3.45
N THR A 158 -1.74 -9.64 -4.28
CA THR A 158 -2.73 -10.15 -5.23
C THR A 158 -3.96 -10.87 -4.63
N LYS A 159 -4.01 -11.04 -3.29
CA LYS A 159 -5.11 -11.77 -2.64
C LYS A 159 -6.44 -11.04 -2.80
N GLY A 160 -7.42 -11.75 -3.30
CA GLY A 160 -8.76 -11.22 -3.54
C GLY A 160 -8.90 -10.30 -4.77
N ILE A 161 -7.81 -9.97 -5.49
CA ILE A 161 -7.84 -9.10 -6.67
C ILE A 161 -8.25 -9.89 -7.91
N THR A 162 -9.16 -9.33 -8.74
CA THR A 162 -9.58 -9.91 -10.03
C THR A 162 -8.96 -9.19 -11.22
N LYS A 163 -8.75 -7.86 -11.12
CA LYS A 163 -8.11 -7.03 -12.16
C LYS A 163 -7.17 -6.03 -11.49
N ALA A 164 -5.93 -5.94 -11.92
CA ALA A 164 -4.95 -5.00 -11.38
C ALA A 164 -4.51 -3.99 -12.47
N ILE A 165 -4.56 -2.70 -12.12
CA ILE A 165 -4.17 -1.58 -12.98
C ILE A 165 -3.08 -0.78 -12.25
N LYS A 166 -1.88 -0.75 -12.82
CA LYS A 166 -0.78 0.06 -12.28
C LYS A 166 -0.95 1.51 -12.67
N SER A 167 -0.68 2.42 -11.75
CA SER A 167 -0.62 3.87 -12.00
C SER A 167 0.76 4.43 -11.66
N LYS A 168 1.19 5.42 -12.42
CA LYS A 168 2.48 6.12 -12.23
C LYS A 168 2.34 7.40 -11.40
N SER A 169 1.11 7.87 -11.21
CA SER A 169 0.80 9.09 -10.44
C SER A 169 -0.65 9.04 -9.95
N SER A 170 -1.00 9.90 -8.99
CA SER A 170 -2.38 10.04 -8.52
C SER A 170 -3.31 10.54 -9.63
N VAL A 171 -2.85 11.47 -10.45
CA VAL A 171 -3.61 11.97 -11.62
C VAL A 171 -3.92 10.84 -12.60
N GLU A 172 -2.95 9.98 -12.90
CA GLU A 172 -3.18 8.81 -13.76
C GLU A 172 -4.15 7.82 -13.10
N GLY A 173 -3.99 7.57 -11.80
CA GLY A 173 -4.88 6.71 -11.03
C GLY A 173 -6.34 7.20 -11.06
N MET A 174 -6.57 8.52 -10.91
CA MET A 174 -7.90 9.10 -11.02
C MET A 174 -8.50 8.94 -12.44
N LYS A 175 -7.72 9.16 -13.50
CA LYS A 175 -8.18 8.93 -14.87
C LYS A 175 -8.55 7.47 -15.12
N GLN A 176 -7.73 6.54 -14.64
CA GLN A 176 -8.03 5.11 -14.71
C GLN A 176 -9.30 4.76 -13.91
N THR A 177 -9.53 5.42 -12.77
CA THR A 177 -10.77 5.25 -11.99
C THR A 177 -12.00 5.74 -12.75
N ILE A 178 -11.91 6.88 -13.41
CA ILE A 178 -12.97 7.42 -14.29
C ILE A 178 -13.26 6.45 -15.45
N ASP A 179 -12.23 5.85 -16.04
CA ASP A 179 -12.41 4.89 -17.13
C ASP A 179 -13.05 3.59 -16.63
N VAL A 180 -12.64 3.07 -15.47
CA VAL A 180 -13.28 1.91 -14.82
C VAL A 180 -14.74 2.21 -14.46
N ALA A 181 -15.05 3.41 -13.99
CA ALA A 181 -16.43 3.81 -13.63
C ALA A 181 -17.38 3.84 -14.85
N LYS A 182 -16.85 3.87 -16.08
CA LYS A 182 -17.62 3.76 -17.32
C LYS A 182 -17.82 2.31 -17.78
N GLU A 183 -17.02 1.36 -17.24
CA GLU A 183 -17.17 -0.06 -17.51
C GLU A 183 -18.37 -0.62 -16.75
N ASP A 184 -19.03 -1.64 -17.30
CA ASP A 184 -20.08 -2.38 -16.59
C ASP A 184 -19.41 -3.47 -15.74
N PHE A 185 -19.31 -3.26 -14.42
CA PHE A 185 -18.78 -4.23 -13.48
C PHE A 185 -19.61 -4.29 -12.21
N ASN A 186 -19.61 -5.42 -11.53
CA ASN A 186 -20.30 -5.58 -10.25
C ASN A 186 -19.31 -6.00 -9.16
N GLY A 187 -19.00 -5.06 -8.27
CA GLY A 187 -18.00 -5.32 -7.22
C GLY A 187 -17.37 -4.05 -6.66
N LEU A 188 -16.06 -4.08 -6.49
CA LEU A 188 -15.28 -3.02 -5.87
C LEU A 188 -14.16 -2.54 -6.81
N CYS A 189 -14.07 -1.24 -7.04
CA CYS A 189 -12.86 -0.59 -7.54
C CYS A 189 -12.14 0.05 -6.34
N PHE A 190 -10.96 -0.49 -5.99
CA PHE A 190 -10.16 -0.01 -4.85
C PHE A 190 -8.92 0.73 -5.35
N VAL A 191 -8.84 2.01 -5.05
CA VAL A 191 -7.85 2.93 -5.61
C VAL A 191 -6.91 3.44 -4.52
N ASN A 192 -5.60 3.45 -4.80
CA ASN A 192 -4.59 4.07 -3.95
C ASN A 192 -3.86 5.18 -4.74
N LEU A 193 -4.05 6.43 -4.31
CA LEU A 193 -3.44 7.61 -4.88
C LEU A 193 -2.19 8.00 -4.09
N VAL A 194 -1.02 7.55 -4.54
CA VAL A 194 0.22 7.54 -3.75
C VAL A 194 0.99 8.87 -3.70
N ASP A 195 0.70 9.82 -4.57
CA ASP A 195 1.53 11.03 -4.69
C ASP A 195 1.40 11.96 -3.49
N PHE A 196 0.22 11.99 -2.84
CA PHE A 196 0.00 12.75 -1.61
C PHE A 196 1.04 12.41 -0.55
N ASP A 197 1.30 11.13 -0.37
CA ASP A 197 2.28 10.62 0.58
C ASP A 197 3.71 10.69 0.02
N ALA A 198 3.96 10.01 -1.10
CA ALA A 198 5.32 9.76 -1.60
C ALA A 198 6.01 11.01 -2.17
N LYS A 199 5.28 11.91 -2.81
CA LYS A 199 5.86 13.11 -3.43
C LYS A 199 5.78 14.33 -2.55
N TRP A 200 4.73 14.47 -1.75
CA TRP A 200 4.42 15.70 -1.06
C TRP A 200 4.52 15.58 0.44
N GLY A 201 3.89 14.57 1.06
CA GLY A 201 3.89 14.34 2.49
C GLY A 201 5.28 14.09 3.06
N HIS A 202 5.95 13.04 2.63
CA HIS A 202 7.32 12.70 3.06
C HIS A 202 8.37 13.77 2.70
N ARG A 203 8.10 14.61 1.71
CA ARG A 203 9.01 15.67 1.28
C ARG A 203 8.69 17.03 1.88
N ARG A 204 7.67 17.09 2.75
CA ARG A 204 7.21 18.33 3.39
C ARG A 204 6.98 19.47 2.42
N ASN A 205 6.38 19.14 1.28
CA ASN A 205 6.02 20.10 0.24
C ASN A 205 4.52 20.41 0.29
N ALA A 206 4.17 21.40 1.10
CA ALA A 206 2.77 21.80 1.31
C ALA A 206 2.14 22.39 0.04
N GLU A 207 2.90 23.11 -0.78
CA GLU A 207 2.39 23.67 -2.05
C GLU A 207 2.08 22.56 -3.05
N GLY A 208 2.97 21.56 -3.17
CA GLY A 208 2.74 20.39 -4.01
C GLY A 208 1.55 19.57 -3.54
N TYR A 209 1.38 19.41 -2.23
CA TYR A 209 0.24 18.73 -1.64
C TYR A 209 -1.09 19.45 -1.94
N ALA A 210 -1.11 20.78 -1.77
CA ALA A 210 -2.27 21.60 -2.09
C ALA A 210 -2.64 21.56 -3.59
N LYS A 211 -1.62 21.58 -4.45
CA LYS A 211 -1.84 21.42 -5.89
C LYS A 211 -2.42 20.06 -6.24
N GLU A 212 -1.87 18.97 -5.68
CA GLU A 212 -2.38 17.61 -5.90
C GLU A 212 -3.84 17.48 -5.43
N LEU A 213 -4.20 18.13 -4.31
CA LEU A 213 -5.57 18.15 -3.81
C LEU A 213 -6.51 18.88 -4.79
N SER A 214 -6.06 19.99 -5.40
CA SER A 214 -6.84 20.70 -6.42
C SER A 214 -6.98 19.89 -7.71
N ASP A 215 -5.92 19.21 -8.13
CA ASP A 215 -5.95 18.32 -9.30
C ASP A 215 -6.91 17.12 -9.06
N PHE A 216 -6.89 16.56 -7.84
CA PHE A 216 -7.84 15.54 -7.41
C PHE A 216 -9.29 16.02 -7.43
N ASP A 217 -9.57 17.20 -6.88
CA ASP A 217 -10.91 17.77 -6.81
C ASP A 217 -11.52 18.00 -8.21
N ASN A 218 -10.73 18.49 -9.16
CA ASN A 218 -11.16 18.62 -10.55
C ASN A 218 -11.54 17.25 -11.16
N LEU A 219 -10.68 16.22 -10.99
CA LEU A 219 -10.96 14.88 -11.50
C LEU A 219 -12.08 14.16 -10.73
N LEU A 220 -12.30 14.52 -9.48
CA LEU A 220 -13.45 14.04 -8.70
C LEU A 220 -14.77 14.52 -9.30
N GLY A 221 -14.82 15.75 -9.78
CA GLY A 221 -15.98 16.25 -10.56
C GLY A 221 -16.28 15.38 -11.77
N ASP A 222 -15.25 15.10 -12.58
CA ASP A 222 -15.37 14.23 -13.75
C ASP A 222 -15.80 12.79 -13.37
N LEU A 223 -15.29 12.26 -12.25
CA LEU A 223 -15.70 10.95 -11.74
C LEU A 223 -17.19 10.94 -11.36
N ILE A 224 -17.63 11.93 -10.60
CA ILE A 224 -19.04 12.05 -10.15
C ILE A 224 -20.01 12.07 -11.35
N GLU A 225 -19.62 12.71 -12.45
CA GLU A 225 -20.46 12.76 -13.65
C GLU A 225 -20.70 11.38 -14.26
N VAL A 226 -19.71 10.50 -14.25
CA VAL A 226 -19.78 9.18 -14.88
C VAL A 226 -20.29 8.08 -13.95
N LEU A 227 -20.37 8.29 -12.64
CA LEU A 227 -20.93 7.31 -11.70
C LEU A 227 -22.36 6.95 -12.06
N HIS A 228 -22.72 5.70 -11.86
CA HIS A 228 -24.08 5.19 -12.00
C HIS A 228 -24.90 5.53 -10.74
N GLU A 229 -26.23 5.47 -10.85
CA GLU A 229 -27.13 5.79 -9.73
C GLU A 229 -26.95 4.87 -8.52
N ASP A 230 -26.55 3.64 -8.77
CA ASP A 230 -26.30 2.64 -7.73
C ASP A 230 -24.90 2.66 -7.16
N ASP A 231 -23.99 3.44 -7.73
CA ASP A 231 -22.62 3.49 -7.22
C ASP A 231 -22.55 4.15 -5.85
N LEU A 232 -21.67 3.60 -5.02
CA LEU A 232 -21.26 4.16 -3.74
C LEU A 232 -19.78 4.54 -3.82
N LEU A 233 -19.50 5.83 -3.80
CA LEU A 233 -18.15 6.35 -3.70
C LEU A 233 -17.79 6.57 -2.24
N ILE A 234 -16.66 6.00 -1.80
CA ILE A 234 -16.07 6.25 -0.48
C ILE A 234 -14.69 6.86 -0.68
N ILE A 235 -14.46 8.02 -0.07
CA ILE A 235 -13.16 8.71 -0.08
C ILE A 235 -12.63 8.73 1.35
N THR A 236 -11.40 8.26 1.52
CA THR A 236 -10.71 8.24 2.81
C THR A 236 -9.19 8.32 2.60
N ALA A 237 -8.43 8.31 3.68
CA ALA A 237 -7.00 8.06 3.65
C ALA A 237 -6.66 6.86 4.54
N ASP A 238 -5.53 6.23 4.31
CA ASP A 238 -5.01 5.11 5.09
C ASP A 238 -4.24 5.56 6.34
N HIS A 239 -3.65 6.76 6.30
CA HIS A 239 -2.96 7.43 7.41
C HIS A 239 -2.88 8.94 7.17
N GLY A 240 -2.40 9.68 8.16
CA GLY A 240 -2.03 11.09 8.05
C GLY A 240 -0.61 11.25 7.50
N ASN A 241 -0.35 12.33 6.80
CA ASN A 241 0.99 12.79 6.46
C ASN A 241 0.96 14.31 6.24
N ASP A 242 1.03 15.08 7.34
CA ASP A 242 1.01 16.53 7.31
C ASP A 242 2.29 17.08 6.63
N PRO A 243 2.17 17.72 5.45
CA PRO A 243 3.33 18.25 4.74
C PRO A 243 3.96 19.48 5.40
N THR A 244 3.38 19.98 6.50
CA THR A 244 3.91 21.12 7.28
C THR A 244 4.61 20.68 8.56
N TRP A 245 4.51 19.38 8.93
CA TRP A 245 5.15 18.86 10.13
C TRP A 245 6.65 18.66 9.95
N HIS A 246 7.39 18.53 11.05
CA HIS A 246 8.82 18.24 11.03
C HIS A 246 9.10 16.75 10.74
N GLY A 247 10.33 16.44 10.34
CA GLY A 247 10.74 15.07 9.99
C GLY A 247 10.14 14.60 8.66
N THR A 248 10.28 13.34 8.36
CA THR A 248 9.84 12.71 7.11
C THR A 248 8.81 11.60 7.29
N ASP A 249 8.49 11.25 8.54
CA ASP A 249 7.56 10.16 8.84
C ASP A 249 6.10 10.58 8.70
N HIS A 250 5.21 9.60 8.66
CA HIS A 250 3.78 9.82 8.71
C HIS A 250 3.38 10.56 9.99
N THR A 251 2.32 11.33 9.91
CA THR A 251 1.78 12.06 11.04
C THR A 251 0.43 11.48 11.47
N ARG A 252 -0.03 11.85 12.67
CA ARG A 252 -1.16 11.18 13.32
C ARG A 252 -2.38 12.09 13.38
N GLU A 253 -3.10 12.15 12.26
CA GLU A 253 -4.35 12.90 12.14
C GLU A 253 -5.56 11.97 12.02
N PHE A 254 -6.73 12.51 12.31
CA PHE A 254 -7.98 11.90 11.87
C PHE A 254 -8.08 12.00 10.35
N VAL A 255 -8.29 10.86 9.71
CA VAL A 255 -8.47 10.83 8.26
C VAL A 255 -9.92 11.14 7.87
N PRO A 256 -10.15 11.74 6.71
CA PRO A 256 -11.51 11.97 6.21
C PRO A 256 -12.22 10.65 5.94
N LEU A 257 -13.53 10.65 6.08
CA LEU A 257 -14.40 9.60 5.59
C LEU A 257 -15.62 10.26 4.94
N VAL A 258 -15.67 10.22 3.62
CA VAL A 258 -16.77 10.77 2.82
C VAL A 258 -17.44 9.63 2.07
N ALA A 259 -18.76 9.56 2.14
CA ALA A 259 -19.56 8.63 1.36
C ALA A 259 -20.53 9.41 0.48
N TYR A 260 -20.53 9.13 -0.81
CA TYR A 260 -21.34 9.78 -1.81
C TYR A 260 -22.11 8.76 -2.65
N LYS A 261 -23.38 9.05 -2.92
CA LYS A 261 -24.23 8.32 -3.87
C LYS A 261 -24.94 9.34 -4.76
N LYS A 262 -24.93 9.14 -6.08
CA LYS A 262 -25.35 10.13 -7.09
C LYS A 262 -26.75 10.70 -6.85
N ASN A 263 -27.73 9.88 -6.51
CA ASN A 263 -29.10 10.32 -6.30
C ASN A 263 -29.46 10.60 -4.84
N ASN A 264 -28.47 10.67 -3.97
CA ASN A 264 -28.70 11.03 -2.58
C ASN A 264 -28.68 12.55 -2.44
N THR A 265 -29.86 13.15 -2.27
CA THR A 265 -30.02 14.61 -2.07
C THR A 265 -29.81 15.03 -0.63
N GLY A 266 -29.65 14.08 0.29
CA GLY A 266 -29.35 14.34 1.69
C GLY A 266 -27.86 14.59 1.92
N SER A 267 -27.56 15.44 2.91
CA SER A 267 -26.21 15.62 3.45
C SER A 267 -26.27 15.58 4.97
N GLY A 268 -25.20 15.10 5.61
CA GLY A 268 -25.12 15.05 7.06
C GLY A 268 -23.75 14.60 7.51
N PHE A 269 -23.58 14.47 8.81
CA PHE A 269 -22.34 14.01 9.40
C PHE A 269 -22.52 12.57 9.90
N MET A 270 -21.56 11.71 9.58
CA MET A 270 -21.37 10.46 10.29
C MET A 270 -20.58 10.73 11.57
N ASP A 271 -20.96 10.08 12.66
CA ASP A 271 -20.12 10.07 13.85
C ASP A 271 -18.75 9.49 13.53
N MET A 272 -17.74 9.92 14.30
CA MET A 272 -16.37 9.43 14.18
C MET A 272 -16.35 7.90 14.28
N ARG A 273 -15.71 7.26 13.32
CA ARG A 273 -15.57 5.81 13.28
C ARG A 273 -14.34 5.36 14.07
N ASN A 274 -14.44 4.20 14.71
CA ASN A 274 -13.40 3.71 15.59
C ASN A 274 -12.37 2.82 14.88
N THR A 275 -12.67 2.37 13.67
CA THR A 275 -11.80 1.47 12.91
C THR A 275 -11.99 1.63 11.40
N PHE A 276 -10.92 1.51 10.67
CA PHE A 276 -10.94 1.42 9.19
C PHE A 276 -11.72 0.19 8.68
N ALA A 277 -11.88 -0.85 9.51
CA ALA A 277 -12.62 -2.05 9.15
C ALA A 277 -14.12 -1.80 8.93
N ASP A 278 -14.65 -0.67 9.37
CA ASP A 278 -16.03 -0.25 9.12
C ASP A 278 -16.33 -0.12 7.62
N ILE A 279 -15.32 0.23 6.81
CA ILE A 279 -15.43 0.25 5.34
C ILE A 279 -15.69 -1.17 4.83
N ALA A 280 -14.88 -2.15 5.25
CA ALA A 280 -15.06 -3.54 4.85
C ALA A 280 -16.42 -4.10 5.25
N ALA A 281 -16.87 -3.81 6.49
CA ALA A 281 -18.19 -4.22 6.96
C ALA A 281 -19.33 -3.59 6.13
N THR A 282 -19.16 -2.34 5.69
CA THR A 282 -20.12 -1.64 4.84
C THR A 282 -20.17 -2.23 3.43
N LEU A 283 -19.00 -2.52 2.85
CA LEU A 283 -18.90 -3.17 1.54
C LEU A 283 -19.52 -4.57 1.57
N ALA A 284 -19.22 -5.36 2.60
CA ALA A 284 -19.78 -6.71 2.77
C ALA A 284 -21.31 -6.69 2.88
N GLU A 285 -21.87 -5.76 3.67
CA GLU A 285 -23.33 -5.61 3.79
C GLU A 285 -23.96 -5.19 2.48
N ARG A 286 -23.34 -4.24 1.74
CA ARG A 286 -23.86 -3.74 0.46
C ARG A 286 -23.97 -4.84 -0.58
N HIS A 287 -22.99 -5.71 -0.68
CA HIS A 287 -22.89 -6.76 -1.69
C HIS A 287 -23.35 -8.13 -1.18
N ASN A 288 -23.86 -8.20 0.05
CA ASN A 288 -24.32 -9.42 0.69
C ASN A 288 -23.28 -10.56 0.65
N VAL A 289 -22.03 -10.22 0.91
CA VAL A 289 -20.94 -11.18 1.07
C VAL A 289 -20.65 -11.41 2.56
N GLU A 290 -19.82 -12.41 2.87
CA GLU A 290 -19.42 -12.70 4.23
C GLU A 290 -18.81 -11.47 4.91
N LYS A 291 -19.30 -11.13 6.09
CA LYS A 291 -18.82 -9.97 6.85
C LYS A 291 -17.46 -10.27 7.48
N PRO A 292 -16.54 -9.31 7.50
CA PRO A 292 -15.32 -9.45 8.27
C PRO A 292 -15.63 -9.53 9.77
N LEU A 293 -14.72 -10.14 10.53
CA LEU A 293 -14.84 -10.24 11.99
C LEU A 293 -14.85 -8.87 12.68
N ASN A 294 -14.22 -7.88 12.06
CA ASN A 294 -14.05 -6.53 12.61
C ASN A 294 -14.78 -5.50 11.74
N GLY A 295 -15.18 -4.42 12.40
CA GLY A 295 -15.87 -3.31 11.77
C GLY A 295 -17.38 -3.34 11.94
N THR A 296 -17.95 -2.15 11.89
CA THR A 296 -19.40 -1.92 11.95
C THR A 296 -19.83 -1.15 10.71
N SER A 297 -20.74 -1.73 9.95
CA SER A 297 -21.27 -1.09 8.75
C SER A 297 -21.96 0.24 9.05
N PHE A 298 -21.73 1.22 8.20
CA PHE A 298 -22.44 2.49 8.18
C PHE A 298 -23.40 2.61 6.97
N LEU A 299 -23.68 1.51 6.29
CA LEU A 299 -24.55 1.52 5.11
C LEU A 299 -25.97 2.01 5.43
N ASN A 300 -26.47 1.71 6.62
CA ASN A 300 -27.77 2.21 7.09
C ASN A 300 -27.80 3.74 7.17
N ILE A 301 -26.74 4.38 7.60
CA ILE A 301 -26.64 5.86 7.68
C ILE A 301 -26.80 6.46 6.29
N ILE A 302 -26.14 5.90 5.29
CA ILE A 302 -26.22 6.35 3.89
C ILE A 302 -27.63 6.13 3.31
N LYS A 303 -28.32 5.05 3.70
CA LYS A 303 -29.69 4.75 3.24
C LYS A 303 -30.76 5.64 3.89
N TRP A 304 -30.59 6.00 5.17
CA TRP A 304 -31.62 6.72 5.95
C TRP A 304 -31.76 8.20 5.56
N TRP A 305 -30.75 8.80 4.98
CA TRP A 305 -30.85 10.20 4.54
C TRP A 305 -31.87 10.42 3.42
N ILE A 306 -32.23 9.39 2.68
CA ILE A 306 -33.32 9.44 1.68
C ILE A 306 -34.70 9.48 2.35
N ILE A 307 -34.89 8.89 3.52
CA ILE A 307 -36.19 8.75 4.19
C ILE A 307 -36.53 10.01 5.02
N TYR A 308 -35.55 10.71 5.54
CA TYR A 308 -35.79 11.92 6.36
C TYR A 308 -36.29 13.12 5.53
N ILE A 309 -35.93 13.21 4.27
CA ILE A 309 -36.41 14.30 3.38
C ILE A 309 -37.85 14.06 2.93
N MET A 310 -38.31 12.82 2.81
CA MET A 310 -39.71 12.54 2.44
C MET A 310 -40.73 12.73 3.58
N ARG A 311 -40.30 12.97 4.83
CA ARG A 311 -41.20 13.21 5.98
C ARG A 311 -41.32 14.69 6.37
N THR A 312 -40.62 15.59 5.71
CA THR A 312 -40.61 17.01 6.05
C THR A 312 -41.24 17.86 4.96
N ILE A 313 -41.90 17.27 3.98
CA ILE A 313 -42.84 17.88 3.04
C ILE A 313 -44.21 17.23 3.32
#